data_449ddfc48203f18d6fb397f09d07cf0d
#
_entry.id   449ddfc48203f18d6fb397f09d07cf0d
#
_cell.length_a   1.000
_cell.length_b   1.000
_cell.length_c   1.000
_cell.angle_alpha   90.00
_cell.angle_beta   90.00
_cell.angle_gamma   90.00
#
_symmetry.space_group_name_H-M   'P 1'
#
loop_
_entity.id
_entity.type
_entity.pdbx_description
1 polymer ?
#
loop_
_entity_poly.entity_id
_entity_poly.type
_entity_poly.pdbx_seq_one_letter_code
_entity_poly.pdbx_strand_id
1 'polypeptide(L)'
;MSEKDTTASSMPPDSGDAQVEATEEALESRGQLGRDYLWNTAASLMSSLAVVIMGVAIMRSGTTDSFARAQYGLFTLALAIGQQYQTVGLYEVRTFHVTDVRRRFDFGTYLSTRLLTCLVMVGLIAGHSWTASTKDPYPAFTVIAAMALLRIFDAFEDVYYSEFQRSGRLDIAGKACFARIFTTTFLWSGLYWFT
;
A
#
# COMPACT_ATOMS: atom_id res chain seq x y z
N MET A 1 -32.02 64.59 4.70
CA MET A 1 -31.90 63.15 4.76
C MET A 1 -30.49 62.82 4.32
N SER A 2 -29.63 62.57 5.26
CA SER A 2 -28.16 62.52 5.06
C SER A 2 -27.75 61.06 4.89
N GLU A 3 -27.27 60.76 3.70
CA GLU A 3 -26.69 59.45 3.32
C GLU A 3 -25.23 59.47 3.78
N LYS A 4 -24.93 58.70 4.81
CA LYS A 4 -23.56 58.46 5.26
C LYS A 4 -22.96 57.32 4.44
N ASP A 5 -22.21 57.69 3.40
CA ASP A 5 -21.26 56.79 2.73
C ASP A 5 -20.17 56.40 3.73
N THR A 6 -20.23 55.15 4.24
CA THR A 6 -19.17 54.49 4.97
C THR A 6 -18.35 53.67 4.00
N THR A 7 -17.53 54.31 3.18
CA THR A 7 -16.44 53.64 2.50
C THR A 7 -15.38 53.24 3.51
N ALA A 8 -15.50 52.04 4.07
CA ALA A 8 -14.40 51.39 4.80
C ALA A 8 -13.27 51.15 3.79
N SER A 9 -12.27 52.02 3.81
CA SER A 9 -11.01 51.85 3.11
C SER A 9 -10.34 50.60 3.68
N SER A 10 -10.46 49.48 2.98
CA SER A 10 -9.64 48.26 3.24
C SER A 10 -8.21 48.65 2.86
N MET A 11 -7.41 48.94 3.85
CA MET A 11 -5.96 49.06 3.72
C MET A 11 -5.43 47.74 3.09
N PRO A 12 -4.62 47.83 2.02
CA PRO A 12 -3.98 46.61 1.51
C PRO A 12 -3.12 45.99 2.61
N PRO A 13 -3.08 44.63 2.74
CA PRO A 13 -2.27 44.00 3.75
C PRO A 13 -0.82 44.48 3.62
N ASP A 14 -0.19 44.73 4.74
CA ASP A 14 1.20 45.17 4.80
C ASP A 14 2.07 44.11 4.11
N SER A 15 2.97 44.55 3.22
CA SER A 15 3.87 43.67 2.47
C SER A 15 4.73 42.76 3.39
N GLY A 16 4.92 43.16 4.66
CA GLY A 16 5.59 42.39 5.68
C GLY A 16 4.78 41.16 6.14
N ASP A 17 3.49 41.34 6.36
CA ASP A 17 2.61 40.26 6.82
C ASP A 17 2.44 39.19 5.74
N ALA A 18 2.31 39.58 4.47
CA ALA A 18 2.22 38.66 3.35
C ALA A 18 3.51 37.82 3.15
N GLN A 19 4.68 38.41 3.44
CA GLN A 19 5.95 37.66 3.36
C GLN A 19 6.13 36.69 4.52
N VAL A 20 5.67 37.04 5.73
CA VAL A 20 5.70 36.16 6.90
C VAL A 20 4.77 34.97 6.66
N GLU A 21 3.53 35.19 6.19
CA GLU A 21 2.55 34.16 5.90
C GLU A 21 3.04 33.18 4.82
N ALA A 22 3.62 33.70 3.72
CA ALA A 22 4.23 32.85 2.67
C ALA A 22 5.42 32.03 3.17
N THR A 23 6.17 32.55 4.14
CA THR A 23 7.31 31.84 4.74
C THR A 23 6.83 30.71 5.66
N GLU A 24 5.78 30.96 6.45
CA GLU A 24 5.17 29.96 7.33
C GLU A 24 4.53 28.83 6.52
N GLU A 25 3.78 29.14 5.47
CA GLU A 25 3.22 28.14 4.56
C GLU A 25 4.33 27.27 3.89
N ALA A 26 5.43 27.90 3.48
CA ALA A 26 6.56 27.18 2.89
C ALA A 26 7.26 26.26 3.90
N LEU A 27 7.37 26.65 5.15
CA LEU A 27 7.94 25.84 6.22
C LEU A 27 7.03 24.66 6.59
N GLU A 28 5.72 24.89 6.66
CA GLU A 28 4.73 23.85 6.93
C GLU A 28 4.69 22.81 5.81
N SER A 29 4.70 23.26 4.55
CA SER A 29 4.79 22.40 3.36
C SER A 29 6.05 21.53 3.36
N ARG A 30 7.22 22.10 3.74
CA ARG A 30 8.48 21.34 3.87
C ARG A 30 8.42 20.30 5.00
N GLY A 31 7.79 20.66 6.13
CA GLY A 31 7.60 19.75 7.25
C GLY A 31 6.69 18.58 6.87
N GLN A 32 5.64 18.83 6.12
CA GLN A 32 4.74 17.79 5.62
C GLN A 32 5.45 16.86 4.62
N LEU A 33 6.18 17.41 3.67
CA LEU A 33 6.96 16.64 2.70
C LEU A 33 7.99 15.74 3.40
N GLY A 34 8.65 16.24 4.44
CA GLY A 34 9.59 15.45 5.25
C GLY A 34 8.91 14.26 5.95
N ARG A 35 7.72 14.47 6.53
CA ARG A 35 6.92 13.40 7.15
C ARG A 35 6.46 12.36 6.12
N ASP A 36 6.01 12.81 4.97
CA ASP A 36 5.57 11.95 3.87
C ASP A 36 6.70 11.04 3.41
N TYR A 37 7.88 11.61 3.23
CA TYR A 37 9.08 10.85 2.83
C TYR A 37 9.51 9.84 3.91
N LEU A 38 9.52 10.26 5.16
CA LEU A 38 9.91 9.41 6.28
C LEU A 38 9.01 8.17 6.38
N TRP A 39 7.68 8.35 6.37
CA TRP A 39 6.74 7.25 6.53
C TRP A 39 6.73 6.31 5.33
N ASN A 40 6.84 6.82 4.11
CA ASN A 40 6.94 5.98 2.93
C ASN A 40 8.25 5.18 2.90
N THR A 41 9.37 5.80 3.28
CA THR A 41 10.66 5.11 3.39
C THR A 41 10.63 4.05 4.48
N ALA A 42 10.07 4.37 5.65
CA ALA A 42 9.91 3.41 6.75
C ALA A 42 9.03 2.22 6.34
N ALA A 43 7.91 2.45 5.63
CA ALA A 43 7.05 1.39 5.12
C ALA A 43 7.77 0.51 4.09
N SER A 44 8.56 1.09 3.19
CA SER A 44 9.35 0.37 2.19
C SER A 44 10.45 -0.48 2.83
N LEU A 45 11.18 0.07 3.79
CA LEU A 45 12.18 -0.68 4.57
C LEU A 45 11.54 -1.81 5.36
N MET A 46 10.40 -1.55 6.02
CA MET A 46 9.68 -2.58 6.76
C MET A 46 9.19 -3.69 5.83
N SER A 47 8.74 -3.37 4.62
CA SER A 47 8.34 -4.36 3.62
C SER A 47 9.50 -5.28 3.22
N SER A 48 10.68 -4.72 3.00
CA SER A 48 11.88 -5.49 2.67
C SER A 48 12.34 -6.36 3.84
N LEU A 49 12.32 -5.82 5.06
CA LEU A 49 12.67 -6.54 6.27
C LEU A 49 11.66 -7.66 6.58
N ALA A 50 10.38 -7.45 6.31
CA ALA A 50 9.33 -8.43 6.54
C ALA A 50 9.61 -9.75 5.82
N VAL A 51 10.01 -9.71 4.56
CA VAL A 51 10.36 -10.91 3.77
C VAL A 51 11.52 -11.67 4.41
N VAL A 52 12.55 -10.94 4.86
CA VAL A 52 13.71 -11.54 5.54
C VAL A 52 13.32 -12.17 6.87
N ILE A 53 12.57 -11.43 7.70
CA ILE A 53 12.11 -11.91 9.02
C ILE A 53 11.25 -13.17 8.87
N MET A 54 10.28 -13.16 7.94
CA MET A 54 9.44 -14.31 7.66
C MET A 54 10.27 -15.51 7.16
N GLY A 55 11.23 -15.27 6.27
CA GLY A 55 12.15 -16.29 5.79
C GLY A 55 12.99 -16.94 6.90
N VAL A 56 13.54 -16.12 7.79
CA VAL A 56 14.30 -16.60 8.97
C VAL A 56 13.40 -17.38 9.91
N ALA A 57 12.17 -16.93 10.15
CA ALA A 57 11.21 -17.64 10.99
C ALA A 57 10.90 -19.05 10.44
N ILE A 58 10.65 -19.18 9.12
CA ILE A 58 10.44 -20.48 8.46
C ILE A 58 11.67 -21.38 8.61
N MET A 59 12.85 -20.84 8.31
CA MET A 59 14.09 -21.62 8.39
C MET A 59 14.38 -22.13 9.80
N ARG A 60 13.94 -21.40 10.80
CA ARG A 60 14.20 -21.72 12.22
C ARG A 60 13.17 -22.68 12.82
N SER A 61 11.94 -22.71 12.31
CA SER A 61 10.86 -23.58 12.79
C SER A 61 10.96 -25.02 12.24
N GLY A 62 11.78 -25.24 11.22
CA GLY A 62 11.93 -26.58 10.63
C GLY A 62 12.60 -27.58 11.55
N THR A 63 11.99 -28.75 11.72
CA THR A 63 12.51 -29.86 12.54
C THR A 63 13.79 -30.50 11.99
N THR A 64 13.99 -30.35 10.66
CA THR A 64 15.21 -30.81 9.96
C THR A 64 15.58 -29.76 8.89
N ASP A 65 16.88 -29.67 8.56
CA ASP A 65 17.40 -28.74 7.56
C ASP A 65 16.77 -28.92 6.16
N SER A 66 16.45 -30.16 5.79
CA SER A 66 15.80 -30.47 4.51
C SER A 66 14.35 -29.96 4.48
N PHE A 67 13.61 -30.14 5.57
CA PHE A 67 12.24 -29.68 5.70
C PHE A 67 12.18 -28.14 5.72
N ALA A 68 13.02 -27.49 6.51
CA ALA A 68 13.11 -26.02 6.56
C ALA A 68 13.40 -25.42 5.18
N ARG A 69 14.34 -25.98 4.43
CA ARG A 69 14.66 -25.55 3.07
C ARG A 69 13.50 -25.75 2.09
N ALA A 70 12.77 -26.86 2.20
CA ALA A 70 11.60 -27.11 1.36
C ALA A 70 10.47 -26.11 1.66
N GLN A 71 10.19 -25.81 2.91
CA GLN A 71 9.20 -24.81 3.33
C GLN A 71 9.59 -23.40 2.87
N TYR A 72 10.84 -23.03 3.02
CA TYR A 72 11.34 -21.73 2.53
C TYR A 72 11.27 -21.65 1.00
N GLY A 73 11.60 -22.72 0.28
CA GLY A 73 11.45 -22.79 -1.17
C GLY A 73 9.99 -22.61 -1.61
N LEU A 74 9.05 -23.25 -0.93
CA LEU A 74 7.61 -23.10 -1.19
C LEU A 74 7.13 -21.68 -0.90
N PHE A 75 7.57 -21.06 0.21
CA PHE A 75 7.26 -19.67 0.55
C PHE A 75 7.75 -18.69 -0.52
N THR A 76 9.01 -18.81 -0.96
CA THR A 76 9.58 -17.93 -1.99
C THR A 76 8.89 -18.10 -3.33
N LEU A 77 8.53 -19.34 -3.70
CA LEU A 77 7.76 -19.62 -4.90
C LEU A 77 6.37 -18.98 -4.84
N ALA A 78 5.65 -19.16 -3.72
CA ALA A 78 4.33 -18.57 -3.52
C ALA A 78 4.39 -17.04 -3.53
N LEU A 79 5.44 -16.44 -2.94
CA LEU A 79 5.68 -15.01 -2.96
C LEU A 79 5.87 -14.50 -4.39
N ALA A 80 6.71 -15.16 -5.19
CA ALA A 80 6.97 -14.80 -6.58
C ALA A 80 5.70 -14.91 -7.45
N ILE A 81 4.95 -16.01 -7.34
CA ILE A 81 3.67 -16.20 -8.05
C ILE A 81 2.67 -15.12 -7.61
N GLY A 82 2.55 -14.85 -6.30
CA GLY A 82 1.68 -13.81 -5.78
C GLY A 82 2.01 -12.42 -6.33
N GLN A 83 3.30 -12.06 -6.46
CA GLN A 83 3.73 -10.80 -7.06
C GLN A 83 3.37 -10.69 -8.55
N GLN A 84 3.47 -11.77 -9.32
CA GLN A 84 3.07 -11.78 -10.73
C GLN A 84 1.57 -11.47 -10.87
N TYR A 85 0.71 -12.10 -10.08
CA TYR A 85 -0.72 -11.83 -10.11
C TYR A 85 -1.09 -10.46 -9.56
N GLN A 86 -0.35 -9.98 -8.56
CA GLN A 86 -0.53 -8.62 -8.02
C GLN A 86 -0.36 -7.55 -9.11
N THR A 87 0.56 -7.75 -10.06
CA THR A 87 0.75 -6.83 -11.20
C THR A 87 -0.54 -6.68 -12.02
N VAL A 88 -1.30 -7.78 -12.21
CA VAL A 88 -2.62 -7.74 -12.88
C VAL A 88 -3.64 -7.00 -12.03
N GLY A 89 -3.68 -7.25 -10.71
CA GLY A 89 -4.58 -6.57 -9.78
C GLY A 89 -4.33 -5.06 -9.70
N LEU A 90 -3.08 -4.65 -9.76
CA LEU A 90 -2.68 -3.23 -9.72
C LEU A 90 -2.97 -2.50 -11.04
N TYR A 91 -2.74 -3.11 -12.18
CA TYR A 91 -3.00 -2.62 -13.55
C TYR A 91 -2.86 -1.10 -13.72
N GLU A 92 -1.79 -0.49 -13.19
CA GLU A 92 -1.47 0.95 -13.30
C GLU A 92 -2.62 1.93 -12.93
N VAL A 93 -3.70 1.46 -12.31
CA VAL A 93 -4.85 2.30 -11.89
C VAL A 93 -4.38 3.45 -11.00
N ARG A 94 -3.36 3.21 -10.18
CA ARG A 94 -2.78 4.23 -9.31
C ARG A 94 -2.20 5.40 -10.10
N THR A 95 -1.46 5.14 -11.17
CA THR A 95 -0.85 6.18 -12.00
C THR A 95 -1.92 7.09 -12.59
N PHE A 96 -3.00 6.52 -13.16
CA PHE A 96 -4.11 7.29 -13.69
C PHE A 96 -4.84 8.08 -12.61
N HIS A 97 -5.08 7.46 -11.44
CA HIS A 97 -5.79 8.10 -10.34
C HIS A 97 -5.02 9.31 -9.79
N VAL A 98 -3.72 9.19 -9.58
CA VAL A 98 -2.88 10.27 -9.03
C VAL A 98 -2.68 11.40 -10.05
N THR A 99 -2.60 11.09 -11.34
CA THR A 99 -2.38 12.08 -12.41
C THR A 99 -3.66 12.77 -12.88
N ASP A 100 -4.85 12.31 -12.47
CA ASP A 100 -6.12 12.97 -12.78
C ASP A 100 -6.34 14.24 -11.92
N VAL A 101 -5.49 15.25 -12.16
CA VAL A 101 -5.56 16.55 -11.47
C VAL A 101 -6.90 17.27 -11.74
N ARG A 102 -7.50 17.04 -12.92
CA ARG A 102 -8.76 17.68 -13.31
C ARG A 102 -10.01 16.99 -12.76
N ARG A 103 -9.84 15.92 -11.97
CA ARG A 103 -10.92 15.11 -11.38
C ARG A 103 -11.99 14.72 -12.41
N ARG A 104 -11.54 14.21 -13.57
CA ARG A 104 -12.45 13.76 -14.64
C ARG A 104 -13.29 12.58 -14.21
N PHE A 105 -12.77 11.77 -13.31
CA PHE A 105 -13.43 10.58 -12.80
C PHE A 105 -13.56 10.65 -11.28
N ASP A 106 -14.70 10.19 -10.79
CA ASP A 106 -14.97 10.09 -9.38
C ASP A 106 -14.20 8.92 -8.75
N PHE A 107 -13.96 8.98 -7.44
CA PHE A 107 -13.33 7.89 -6.67
C PHE A 107 -14.03 6.55 -6.91
N GLY A 108 -15.38 6.54 -7.04
CA GLY A 108 -16.15 5.34 -7.33
C GLY A 108 -15.76 4.65 -8.64
N THR A 109 -15.38 5.40 -9.67
CA THR A 109 -14.92 4.86 -10.95
C THR A 109 -13.58 4.13 -10.78
N TYR A 110 -12.63 4.73 -10.06
CA TYR A 110 -11.34 4.09 -9.75
C TYR A 110 -11.51 2.85 -8.88
N LEU A 111 -12.38 2.91 -7.88
CA LEU A 111 -12.71 1.78 -7.02
C LEU A 111 -13.35 0.63 -7.82
N SER A 112 -14.28 0.94 -8.72
CA SER A 112 -14.93 -0.07 -9.58
C SER A 112 -13.93 -0.72 -10.52
N THR A 113 -13.03 0.06 -11.13
CA THR A 113 -11.96 -0.47 -11.98
C THR A 113 -11.03 -1.36 -11.18
N ARG A 114 -10.67 -0.95 -9.95
CA ARG A 114 -9.84 -1.76 -9.05
C ARG A 114 -10.53 -3.07 -8.67
N LEU A 115 -11.82 -3.02 -8.37
CA LEU A 115 -12.60 -4.23 -8.07
C LEU A 115 -12.60 -5.20 -9.25
N LEU A 116 -12.78 -4.68 -10.46
CA LEU A 116 -12.73 -5.49 -11.69
C LEU A 116 -11.36 -6.15 -11.89
N THR A 117 -10.26 -5.40 -11.75
CA THR A 117 -8.90 -5.96 -11.88
C THR A 117 -8.60 -6.99 -10.78
N CYS A 118 -9.06 -6.78 -9.56
CA CYS A 118 -8.98 -7.75 -8.48
C CYS A 118 -9.78 -9.03 -8.80
N LEU A 119 -10.98 -8.91 -9.37
CA LEU A 119 -11.77 -10.08 -9.79
C LEU A 119 -11.06 -10.88 -10.88
N VAL A 120 -10.47 -10.21 -11.87
CA VAL A 120 -9.65 -10.86 -12.91
C VAL A 120 -8.46 -11.57 -12.26
N MET A 121 -7.76 -10.91 -11.34
CA MET A 121 -6.65 -11.50 -10.61
C MET A 121 -7.07 -12.75 -9.84
N VAL A 122 -8.20 -12.72 -9.13
CA VAL A 122 -8.77 -13.88 -8.41
C VAL A 122 -9.07 -15.03 -9.38
N GLY A 123 -9.68 -14.73 -10.53
CA GLY A 123 -9.97 -15.73 -11.55
C GLY A 123 -8.71 -16.41 -12.09
N LEU A 124 -7.65 -15.64 -12.35
CA LEU A 124 -6.36 -16.15 -12.80
C LEU A 124 -5.69 -17.03 -11.72
N ILE A 125 -5.71 -16.60 -10.46
CA ILE A 125 -5.17 -17.35 -9.33
C ILE A 125 -5.95 -18.66 -9.16
N ALA A 126 -7.27 -18.62 -9.22
CA ALA A 126 -8.11 -19.82 -9.11
C ALA A 126 -7.83 -20.81 -10.24
N GLY A 127 -7.70 -20.33 -11.48
CA GLY A 127 -7.33 -21.15 -12.63
C GLY A 127 -5.94 -21.78 -12.49
N HIS A 128 -4.95 -21.00 -12.07
CA HIS A 128 -3.60 -21.50 -11.80
C HIS A 128 -3.60 -22.55 -10.68
N SER A 129 -4.27 -22.26 -9.59
CA SER A 129 -4.38 -23.14 -8.44
C SER A 129 -5.08 -24.46 -8.81
N TRP A 130 -6.10 -24.41 -9.66
CA TRP A 130 -6.77 -25.60 -10.16
C TRP A 130 -5.81 -26.49 -10.97
N THR A 131 -5.05 -25.91 -11.89
CA THR A 131 -4.08 -26.66 -12.70
C THR A 131 -2.91 -27.20 -11.89
N ALA A 132 -2.47 -26.50 -10.85
CA ALA A 132 -1.41 -26.95 -9.95
C ALA A 132 -1.88 -28.10 -9.05
N SER A 133 -3.12 -28.04 -8.55
CA SER A 133 -3.69 -29.05 -7.67
C SER A 133 -3.87 -30.41 -8.33
N THR A 134 -3.97 -30.47 -9.65
CA THR A 134 -4.06 -31.75 -10.39
C THR A 134 -2.72 -32.47 -10.52
N LYS A 135 -1.60 -31.77 -10.29
CA LYS A 135 -0.24 -32.30 -10.43
C LYS A 135 0.44 -32.65 -9.11
N ASP A 136 0.17 -31.86 -8.05
CA ASP A 136 0.75 -32.06 -6.73
C ASP A 136 -0.30 -31.78 -5.63
N PRO A 137 -0.83 -32.83 -4.96
CA PRO A 137 -1.87 -32.60 -3.97
C PRO A 137 -1.32 -31.99 -2.67
N TYR A 138 -1.83 -30.85 -2.32
CA TYR A 138 -2.02 -30.24 -1.03
C TYR A 138 -1.09 -29.12 -0.49
N PRO A 139 0.21 -29.19 -0.25
CA PRO A 139 0.84 -28.08 0.46
C PRO A 139 1.05 -26.84 -0.42
N ALA A 140 1.38 -27.04 -1.70
CA ALA A 140 1.66 -25.94 -2.62
C ALA A 140 0.41 -25.09 -2.92
N PHE A 141 -0.73 -25.74 -3.14
CA PHE A 141 -2.01 -25.05 -3.40
C PHE A 141 -2.41 -24.12 -2.27
N THR A 142 -2.39 -24.61 -1.02
CA THR A 142 -2.84 -23.83 0.15
C THR A 142 -1.96 -22.61 0.38
N VAL A 143 -0.64 -22.76 0.25
CA VAL A 143 0.30 -21.64 0.43
C VAL A 143 0.16 -20.61 -0.68
N ILE A 144 0.05 -21.05 -1.94
CA ILE A 144 -0.17 -20.15 -3.07
C ILE A 144 -1.50 -19.41 -2.92
N ALA A 145 -2.58 -20.09 -2.55
CA ALA A 145 -3.90 -19.49 -2.35
C ALA A 145 -3.88 -18.48 -1.19
N ALA A 146 -3.23 -18.79 -0.07
CA ALA A 146 -3.08 -17.85 1.04
C ALA A 146 -2.28 -16.60 0.68
N MET A 147 -1.16 -16.76 -0.04
CA MET A 147 -0.37 -15.63 -0.53
C MET A 147 -1.14 -14.79 -1.55
N ALA A 148 -1.92 -15.43 -2.42
CA ALA A 148 -2.77 -14.77 -3.37
C ALA A 148 -3.86 -13.92 -2.69
N LEU A 149 -4.47 -14.45 -1.62
CA LEU A 149 -5.46 -13.72 -0.82
C LEU A 149 -4.84 -12.45 -0.22
N LEU A 150 -3.62 -12.55 0.34
CA LEU A 150 -2.90 -11.37 0.83
C LEU A 150 -2.67 -10.32 -0.27
N ARG A 151 -2.33 -10.75 -1.48
CA ARG A 151 -2.10 -9.84 -2.62
C ARG A 151 -3.37 -9.17 -3.12
N ILE A 152 -4.54 -9.79 -2.94
CA ILE A 152 -5.83 -9.15 -3.22
C ILE A 152 -6.05 -7.96 -2.27
N PHE A 153 -5.77 -8.15 -0.98
CA PHE A 153 -5.84 -7.05 -0.02
C PHE A 153 -4.87 -5.92 -0.37
N ASP A 154 -3.60 -6.24 -0.71
CA ASP A 154 -2.62 -5.26 -1.14
C ASP A 154 -3.11 -4.45 -2.37
N ALA A 155 -3.67 -5.14 -3.37
CA ALA A 155 -4.18 -4.50 -4.58
C ALA A 155 -5.41 -3.63 -4.29
N PHE A 156 -6.29 -4.06 -3.38
CA PHE A 156 -7.48 -3.29 -3.00
C PHE A 156 -7.12 -2.04 -2.19
N GLU A 157 -6.20 -2.13 -1.25
CA GLU A 157 -5.74 -0.97 -0.46
C GLU A 157 -5.08 0.11 -1.32
N ASP A 158 -4.44 -0.25 -2.42
CA ASP A 158 -3.70 0.67 -3.28
C ASP A 158 -4.58 1.81 -3.83
N VAL A 159 -5.89 1.60 -4.04
CA VAL A 159 -6.79 2.67 -4.48
C VAL A 159 -6.97 3.75 -3.42
N TYR A 160 -7.00 3.36 -2.13
CA TYR A 160 -7.07 4.31 -1.02
C TYR A 160 -5.75 5.05 -0.84
N TYR A 161 -4.63 4.36 -1.00
CA TYR A 161 -3.31 5.02 -0.98
C TYR A 161 -3.16 6.04 -2.11
N SER A 162 -3.73 5.76 -3.27
CA SER A 162 -3.77 6.69 -4.40
C SER A 162 -4.58 7.95 -4.07
N GLU A 163 -5.71 7.81 -3.37
CA GLU A 163 -6.53 8.94 -2.94
C GLU A 163 -5.81 9.79 -1.88
N PHE A 164 -5.15 9.17 -0.91
CA PHE A 164 -4.31 9.90 0.04
C PHE A 164 -3.15 10.62 -0.64
N GLN A 165 -2.52 10.00 -1.63
CA GLN A 165 -1.47 10.63 -2.42
C GLN A 165 -2.00 11.83 -3.20
N ARG A 166 -3.17 11.70 -3.83
CA ARG A 166 -3.82 12.79 -4.57
C ARG A 166 -4.23 13.95 -3.67
N SER A 167 -4.60 13.67 -2.44
CA SER A 167 -4.95 14.69 -1.43
C SER A 167 -3.76 15.28 -0.68
N GLY A 168 -2.52 14.92 -1.04
CA GLY A 168 -1.30 15.40 -0.39
C GLY A 168 -1.08 14.84 1.02
N ARG A 169 -1.70 13.71 1.36
CA ARG A 169 -1.63 13.05 2.68
C ARG A 169 -0.91 11.71 2.64
N LEU A 170 0.25 11.68 2.01
CA LEU A 170 1.09 10.48 1.89
C LEU A 170 1.56 9.92 3.25
N ASP A 171 1.66 10.78 4.27
CA ASP A 171 1.99 10.36 5.64
C ASP A 171 0.99 9.34 6.20
N ILE A 172 -0.31 9.52 5.92
CA ILE A 172 -1.36 8.59 6.35
C ILE A 172 -1.21 7.24 5.64
N ALA A 173 -1.02 7.27 4.32
CA ALA A 173 -0.79 6.06 3.54
C ALA A 173 0.44 5.29 4.02
N GLY A 174 1.56 5.99 4.25
CA GLY A 174 2.80 5.40 4.76
C GLY A 174 2.65 4.78 6.15
N LYS A 175 1.97 5.47 7.09
CA LYS A 175 1.67 4.95 8.44
C LYS A 175 0.80 3.70 8.40
N ALA A 176 -0.26 3.73 7.60
CA ALA A 176 -1.18 2.59 7.45
C ALA A 176 -0.44 1.37 6.86
N CYS A 177 0.33 1.57 5.80
CA CYS A 177 1.14 0.54 5.18
C CYS A 177 2.17 -0.05 6.16
N PHE A 178 2.91 0.81 6.87
CA PHE A 178 3.88 0.37 7.89
C PHE A 178 3.21 -0.45 8.99
N ALA A 179 2.11 0.04 9.58
CA ALA A 179 1.39 -0.63 10.65
C ALA A 179 0.87 -2.00 10.20
N ARG A 180 0.30 -2.09 8.99
CA ARG A 180 -0.17 -3.36 8.41
C ARG A 180 0.97 -4.36 8.25
N ILE A 181 2.07 -3.96 7.60
CA ILE A 181 3.21 -4.85 7.35
C ILE A 181 3.83 -5.29 8.68
N PHE A 182 4.02 -4.36 9.62
CA PHE A 182 4.54 -4.67 10.95
C PHE A 182 3.66 -5.70 11.68
N THR A 183 2.35 -5.45 11.75
CA THR A 183 1.40 -6.34 12.43
C THR A 183 1.37 -7.72 11.77
N THR A 184 1.30 -7.78 10.43
CA THR A 184 1.28 -9.05 9.69
C THR A 184 2.57 -9.83 9.91
N THR A 185 3.73 -9.17 9.85
CA THR A 185 5.03 -9.81 10.07
C THR A 185 5.17 -10.32 11.49
N PHE A 186 4.75 -9.52 12.48
CA PHE A 186 4.81 -9.90 13.89
C PHE A 186 3.91 -11.10 14.21
N LEU A 187 2.65 -11.07 13.76
CA LEU A 187 1.70 -12.17 13.97
C LEU A 187 2.17 -13.44 13.27
N TRP A 188 2.63 -13.32 12.02
CA TRP A 188 3.10 -14.46 11.26
C TRP A 188 4.37 -15.07 11.86
N SER A 189 5.37 -14.26 12.21
CA SER A 189 6.60 -14.73 12.86
C SER A 189 6.32 -15.30 14.23
N GLY A 190 5.41 -14.69 15.00
CA GLY A 190 4.98 -15.21 16.30
C GLY A 190 4.34 -16.60 16.18
N LEU A 191 3.46 -16.81 15.19
CA LEU A 191 2.86 -18.12 14.94
C LEU A 191 3.94 -19.20 14.71
N TYR A 192 4.95 -18.89 13.89
CA TYR A 192 6.07 -19.81 13.63
C TYR A 192 7.04 -19.97 14.81
N TRP A 193 7.07 -19.02 15.73
CA TRP A 193 7.94 -19.11 16.90
C TRP A 193 7.37 -20.00 18.02
N PHE A 194 6.02 -20.06 18.10
CA PHE A 194 5.32 -20.81 19.15
C PHE A 194 4.80 -22.19 18.71
N THR A 195 4.92 -22.54 17.43
CA THR A 195 4.64 -23.88 16.88
C THR A 195 5.91 -24.66 16.64
#